data_22ea4545dc76c48656ab25e5fef10a54
#
_entry.id   22ea4545dc76c48656ab25e5fef10a54
#
_cell.length_a   1.000
_cell.length_b   1.000
_cell.length_c   1.000
_cell.angle_alpha   90.00
_cell.angle_beta   90.00
_cell.angle_gamma   90.00
#
_symmetry.space_group_name_H-M   'P 1'
#
loop_
_entity.id
_entity.type
_entity.pdbx_description
1 polymer ?
#
loop_
_entity_poly.entity_id
_entity_poly.type
_entity_poly.pdbx_seq_one_letter_code
_entity_poly.pdbx_strand_id
1 'polypeptide(L)'
;MKLQNKWFIGAMLGAAVCLVSTSCVDEIKFGNSFLDKAPGGNATIDTVFNSAEYTRQFLNTCYSRQYYGLPYNTDSNGNIPDSSSPYLGKKDALTDCWSLYFSDATVYQQYYLGSLNANYGTRGNIFPYTREMVWEVVRWCWLLMENIDRVPGMDSTEKTQLVAEAKCLIAARYFDMFRHYGGLPLLYASFTGTESGYEIPRATVEETVNYMIKMLDDAINSGGLVWAYADADLASKAGHWTKAGAMALKCKIWQFAASPLFNDVNGYAGGNSEAEQQHLVWYGGYHAELWDNCLKACEAFFKELESQGGYSLNKASEETPEQYRQAYRMGYIRQNSKEVLHSVRTNMSDAFNSSSYMWHSWAVPSLCRTEYPPTQEYVEMFPWADGTPFDWKKTETEGKLDAMFLTGTFKNGEQLLSEIVLTRDPRLYEHCMVNGLPKMLDWSAGTMSGLPYELWVGGYDEGQNAALESGNYATGYKNMKYYLGTEYQRQYTHWVYLRLSDIYLTYAEALLQAKNDHRGAIDQMNIVRARVGLKKDLAECVTDKNLLSDKAALLEELLCERVRELGLEDSRYFDLVRYKRADRFEKRLHGLLAYRLDD
;
A
#
# COMPACT_ATOMS: atom_id res chain seq x y z
N MET A 1 44.70 59.19 15.00
CA MET A 1 44.73 58.14 16.04
C MET A 1 43.34 57.85 16.58
N LYS A 2 42.36 57.60 15.70
CA LYS A 2 40.95 57.21 16.07
C LYS A 2 40.32 56.09 15.26
N LEU A 3 41.09 55.40 14.39
CA LEU A 3 40.58 54.28 13.56
C LEU A 3 41.03 52.87 14.02
N GLN A 4 42.03 52.79 14.89
CA GLN A 4 42.53 51.47 15.32
C GLN A 4 41.70 50.81 16.44
N ASN A 5 40.94 51.59 17.23
CA ASN A 5 40.17 51.04 18.34
C ASN A 5 38.80 50.40 17.92
N LYS A 6 38.33 50.69 16.72
CA LYS A 6 37.07 50.06 16.24
C LYS A 6 37.26 48.63 15.73
N TRP A 7 38.44 48.29 15.26
CA TRP A 7 38.75 46.93 14.79
C TRP A 7 39.00 45.97 15.95
N PHE A 8 39.54 46.42 17.05
CA PHE A 8 39.76 45.58 18.23
C PHE A 8 38.47 45.23 18.97
N ILE A 9 37.51 46.12 19.01
CA ILE A 9 36.21 45.89 19.64
C ILE A 9 35.35 44.94 18.75
N GLY A 10 35.42 45.08 17.42
CA GLY A 10 34.78 44.16 16.51
C GLY A 10 35.34 42.73 16.54
N ALA A 11 36.64 42.59 16.71
CA ALA A 11 37.31 41.30 16.82
C ALA A 11 37.02 40.57 18.16
N MET A 12 36.91 41.34 19.28
CA MET A 12 36.52 40.76 20.57
C MET A 12 35.04 40.39 20.64
N LEU A 13 34.15 41.14 20.00
CA LEU A 13 32.75 40.78 19.92
C LEU A 13 32.54 39.57 18.99
N GLY A 14 33.28 39.46 17.88
CA GLY A 14 33.27 38.30 16.99
C GLY A 14 33.80 37.03 17.69
N ALA A 15 34.85 37.13 18.49
CA ALA A 15 35.39 36.03 19.27
C ALA A 15 34.48 35.61 20.44
N ALA A 16 33.75 36.53 21.05
CA ALA A 16 32.79 36.23 22.12
C ALA A 16 31.51 35.56 21.61
N VAL A 17 31.09 35.88 20.39
CA VAL A 17 29.93 35.20 19.75
C VAL A 17 30.29 33.78 19.27
N CYS A 18 31.55 33.53 18.91
CA CYS A 18 32.00 32.17 18.55
C CYS A 18 32.24 31.25 19.76
N LEU A 19 32.30 31.80 20.99
CA LEU A 19 32.53 30.98 22.20
C LEU A 19 31.24 30.62 22.96
N VAL A 20 30.08 31.09 22.51
CA VAL A 20 28.78 30.79 23.17
C VAL A 20 27.92 29.83 22.34
N SER A 21 28.40 29.37 21.17
CA SER A 21 27.68 28.41 20.30
C SER A 21 28.19 26.98 20.37
N THR A 22 28.95 26.60 21.39
CA THR A 22 29.20 25.19 21.68
C THR A 22 28.30 24.71 22.82
N SER A 23 27.00 24.86 22.63
CA SER A 23 26.06 23.96 23.27
C SER A 23 26.04 22.71 22.43
N CYS A 24 26.89 21.76 22.77
CA CYS A 24 26.75 20.38 22.31
C CYS A 24 25.46 19.82 22.93
N VAL A 25 24.33 20.08 22.28
CA VAL A 25 23.24 19.12 22.32
C VAL A 25 23.68 18.05 21.34
N ASP A 26 24.31 17.01 21.86
CA ASP A 26 24.51 15.77 21.10
C ASP A 26 23.13 15.26 20.77
N GLU A 27 22.65 15.60 19.57
CA GLU A 27 21.52 14.90 18.99
C GLU A 27 21.91 13.44 18.89
N ILE A 28 21.30 12.60 19.71
CA ILE A 28 21.44 11.15 19.60
C ILE A 28 20.84 10.75 18.25
N LYS A 29 21.70 10.54 17.27
CA LYS A 29 21.30 10.11 15.93
C LYS A 29 21.06 8.62 15.95
N PHE A 30 19.79 8.22 15.91
CA PHE A 30 19.40 6.84 15.71
C PHE A 30 19.45 6.49 14.21
N GLY A 31 20.03 5.38 13.86
CA GLY A 31 20.20 4.92 12.48
C GLY A 31 21.47 4.07 12.30
N ASN A 32 21.89 3.80 11.08
CA ASN A 32 23.09 2.98 10.78
C ASN A 32 24.34 3.43 11.51
N SER A 33 24.50 4.73 11.73
CA SER A 33 25.64 5.29 12.45
C SER A 33 25.55 5.14 13.98
N PHE A 34 24.39 4.70 14.49
CA PHE A 34 24.14 4.57 15.92
C PHE A 34 24.75 3.30 16.54
N LEU A 35 24.76 2.20 15.78
CA LEU A 35 25.28 0.91 16.25
C LEU A 35 26.67 0.55 15.70
N ASP A 36 27.16 1.30 14.72
CA ASP A 36 28.40 0.96 14.00
C ASP A 36 29.63 1.75 14.48
N LYS A 37 29.51 2.64 15.48
CA LYS A 37 30.65 3.43 15.94
C LYS A 37 31.33 2.82 17.17
N ALA A 38 32.66 2.81 17.10
CA ALA A 38 33.54 2.39 18.18
C ALA A 38 33.31 3.19 19.49
N PRO A 39 33.66 2.64 20.67
CA PRO A 39 33.47 3.28 21.95
C PRO A 39 34.20 4.62 22.03
N GLY A 40 33.49 5.70 22.21
CA GLY A 40 34.13 7.02 22.41
C GLY A 40 33.26 8.25 22.14
N GLY A 41 32.01 8.12 21.73
CA GLY A 41 31.25 9.31 21.47
C GLY A 41 29.80 9.19 21.00
N ASN A 42 29.23 7.98 20.91
CA ASN A 42 27.83 7.79 20.49
C ASN A 42 27.19 6.65 21.26
N ALA A 43 25.85 6.62 21.25
CA ALA A 43 25.07 5.64 21.96
C ALA A 43 25.47 4.20 21.59
N THR A 44 25.86 3.43 22.58
CA THR A 44 26.17 2.00 22.47
C THR A 44 24.93 1.18 22.75
N ILE A 45 24.96 -0.13 22.47
CA ILE A 45 23.91 -1.08 22.86
C ILE A 45 23.58 -0.90 24.36
N ASP A 46 24.59 -0.71 25.20
CA ASP A 46 24.40 -0.48 26.63
C ASP A 46 23.67 0.83 26.91
N THR A 47 23.99 1.90 26.20
CA THR A 47 23.28 3.18 26.37
C THR A 47 21.78 3.03 26.05
N VAL A 48 21.45 2.29 24.99
CA VAL A 48 20.05 2.08 24.59
C VAL A 48 19.29 1.28 25.63
N PHE A 49 19.83 0.13 26.03
CA PHE A 49 19.12 -0.83 26.87
C PHE A 49 19.34 -0.61 28.38
N ASN A 50 20.03 0.45 28.77
CA ASN A 50 20.05 0.97 30.14
C ASN A 50 19.02 2.09 30.38
N SER A 51 18.18 2.40 29.41
CA SER A 51 17.11 3.41 29.51
C SER A 51 15.84 2.91 28.85
N ALA A 52 14.74 2.92 29.59
CA ALA A 52 13.41 2.57 29.06
C ALA A 52 13.02 3.53 27.91
N GLU A 53 13.32 4.82 28.05
CA GLU A 53 13.03 5.82 27.02
C GLU A 53 13.81 5.53 25.72
N TYR A 54 15.11 5.29 25.81
CA TYR A 54 15.91 4.97 24.61
C TYR A 54 15.51 3.63 23.99
N THR A 55 15.09 2.67 24.78
CA THR A 55 14.56 1.40 24.26
C THR A 55 13.27 1.60 23.47
N ARG A 56 12.35 2.47 23.92
CA ARG A 56 11.14 2.84 23.15
C ARG A 56 11.50 3.53 21.84
N GLN A 57 12.44 4.47 21.87
CA GLN A 57 12.91 5.16 20.68
C GLN A 57 13.60 4.19 19.70
N PHE A 58 14.31 3.19 20.21
CA PHE A 58 14.91 2.15 19.38
C PHE A 58 13.86 1.31 18.64
N LEU A 59 12.76 0.93 19.31
CA LEU A 59 11.64 0.28 18.61
C LEU A 59 11.05 1.19 17.54
N ASN A 60 10.88 2.49 17.80
CA ASN A 60 10.41 3.44 16.80
C ASN A 60 11.37 3.53 15.58
N THR A 61 12.68 3.35 15.81
CA THR A 61 13.64 3.23 14.70
C THR A 61 13.38 1.98 13.86
N CYS A 62 13.03 0.85 14.48
CA CYS A 62 12.61 -0.35 13.73
C CYS A 62 11.36 -0.08 12.90
N TYR A 63 10.37 0.61 13.45
CA TYR A 63 9.16 1.03 12.72
C TYR A 63 9.46 1.94 11.53
N SER A 64 10.48 2.78 11.61
CA SER A 64 10.85 3.68 10.52
C SER A 64 11.31 2.98 9.24
N ARG A 65 11.57 1.68 9.32
CA ARG A 65 12.04 0.84 8.19
C ARG A 65 10.98 -0.12 7.66
N GLN A 66 9.72 0.15 7.91
CA GLN A 66 8.63 -0.63 7.30
C GLN A 66 8.48 -0.27 5.81
N TYR A 67 7.92 -1.21 5.05
CA TYR A 67 7.60 -0.99 3.65
C TYR A 67 6.54 0.11 3.48
N TYR A 68 6.82 1.04 2.58
CA TYR A 68 5.94 2.13 2.22
C TYR A 68 5.68 2.11 0.71
N GLY A 69 4.44 1.85 0.31
CA GLY A 69 4.09 1.58 -1.08
C GLY A 69 3.77 2.81 -1.92
N LEU A 70 3.59 4.00 -1.32
CA LEU A 70 3.35 5.21 -2.10
C LEU A 70 4.65 5.76 -2.68
N PRO A 71 4.63 6.34 -3.89
CA PRO A 71 5.75 7.09 -4.43
C PRO A 71 6.09 8.28 -3.53
N TYR A 72 7.34 8.50 -3.32
CA TYR A 72 7.83 9.53 -2.41
C TYR A 72 9.17 10.05 -2.92
N ASN A 73 9.34 11.36 -2.96
CA ASN A 73 10.48 12.01 -3.60
C ASN A 73 11.40 12.73 -2.62
N THR A 74 11.70 12.16 -1.45
CA THR A 74 12.71 12.77 -0.59
C THR A 74 13.66 11.76 0.03
N ASP A 75 14.93 12.08 0.01
CA ASP A 75 16.02 11.33 0.63
C ASP A 75 16.01 11.37 2.14
N SER A 76 15.27 12.32 2.72
CA SER A 76 15.45 12.71 4.10
C SER A 76 14.91 11.69 5.11
N ASN A 77 14.13 10.72 4.68
CA ASN A 77 13.47 9.80 5.61
C ASN A 77 14.14 8.45 5.77
N GLY A 78 15.09 8.11 4.92
CA GLY A 78 15.75 6.82 5.00
C GLY A 78 14.83 5.58 4.86
N ASN A 79 13.53 5.79 4.70
CA ASN A 79 12.54 4.73 4.58
C ASN A 79 12.28 4.36 3.14
N ILE A 80 12.74 5.21 2.22
CA ILE A 80 12.49 5.06 0.82
C ILE A 80 13.84 4.96 0.14
N PRO A 81 14.04 3.88 -0.57
CA PRO A 81 15.29 3.65 -1.22
C PRO A 81 15.42 4.59 -2.40
N ASP A 82 16.43 5.35 -2.48
CA ASP A 82 16.86 6.14 -3.61
C ASP A 82 15.87 7.18 -4.18
N SER A 83 16.15 8.41 -3.85
CA SER A 83 15.47 9.60 -4.34
C SER A 83 15.55 9.83 -5.85
N SER A 84 16.47 9.18 -6.51
CA SER A 84 16.64 9.35 -7.96
C SER A 84 15.52 8.68 -8.77
N SER A 85 14.65 7.91 -8.10
CA SER A 85 13.55 7.21 -8.76
C SER A 85 12.28 7.30 -7.92
N PRO A 86 11.46 8.32 -8.14
CA PRO A 86 10.26 8.61 -7.35
C PRO A 86 9.15 7.55 -7.46
N TYR A 87 9.32 6.56 -8.32
CA TYR A 87 8.34 5.50 -8.60
C TYR A 87 8.61 4.20 -7.90
N LEU A 88 9.63 4.20 -7.08
CA LEU A 88 10.00 3.05 -6.31
C LEU A 88 8.92 2.62 -5.33
N GLY A 89 8.74 1.33 -5.24
CA GLY A 89 7.71 0.74 -4.40
C GLY A 89 6.32 0.69 -5.03
N LYS A 90 6.08 1.35 -6.19
CA LYS A 90 4.77 1.34 -6.84
C LYS A 90 4.69 0.32 -7.97
N LYS A 91 4.21 -0.85 -7.63
CA LYS A 91 4.12 -1.99 -8.54
C LYS A 91 2.85 -2.01 -9.39
N ASP A 92 1.84 -1.24 -8.98
CA ASP A 92 0.56 -1.22 -9.71
C ASP A 92 0.69 -0.72 -11.16
N ALA A 93 1.70 0.13 -11.44
CA ALA A 93 2.02 0.52 -12.82
C ALA A 93 2.60 -0.62 -13.68
N LEU A 94 2.95 -1.76 -13.07
CA LEU A 94 3.36 -2.98 -13.73
C LEU A 94 2.18 -3.96 -13.89
N THR A 95 0.96 -3.44 -13.96
CA THR A 95 -0.27 -4.23 -14.06
C THR A 95 -1.09 -3.84 -15.29
N ASP A 96 -2.19 -4.52 -15.49
CA ASP A 96 -3.18 -4.24 -16.54
C ASP A 96 -4.08 -3.03 -16.22
N CYS A 97 -3.91 -2.39 -15.04
CA CYS A 97 -4.82 -1.36 -14.55
C CYS A 97 -4.28 0.07 -14.69
N TRP A 98 -2.97 0.24 -14.68
CA TRP A 98 -2.35 1.57 -14.77
C TRP A 98 -1.20 1.59 -15.75
N SER A 99 -1.04 2.73 -16.41
CA SER A 99 0.15 3.07 -17.18
C SER A 99 1.10 3.93 -16.36
N LEU A 100 2.33 4.09 -16.79
CA LEU A 100 3.30 4.97 -16.19
C LEU A 100 3.68 6.08 -17.18
N TYR A 101 3.59 7.33 -16.70
CA TYR A 101 3.84 8.50 -17.52
C TYR A 101 5.31 8.68 -17.95
N PHE A 102 6.28 8.31 -17.10
CA PHE A 102 7.67 8.69 -17.36
C PHE A 102 8.37 7.81 -18.38
N SER A 103 8.86 8.46 -19.44
CA SER A 103 9.62 7.81 -20.52
C SER A 103 10.97 7.25 -20.10
N ASP A 104 11.53 7.72 -18.99
CA ASP A 104 12.82 7.29 -18.44
C ASP A 104 12.69 6.23 -17.34
N ALA A 105 11.49 5.78 -17.05
CA ALA A 105 11.26 4.65 -16.17
C ALA A 105 11.81 3.35 -16.80
N THR A 106 13.12 3.20 -16.76
CA THR A 106 13.87 2.06 -17.32
C THR A 106 13.30 0.72 -16.85
N VAL A 107 12.80 0.68 -15.64
CA VAL A 107 12.14 -0.46 -15.02
C VAL A 107 10.88 -0.87 -15.75
N TYR A 108 10.00 0.09 -15.99
CA TYR A 108 8.76 -0.11 -16.70
C TYR A 108 8.99 -0.64 -18.10
N GLN A 109 9.91 0.01 -18.82
CA GLN A 109 10.31 -0.44 -20.15
C GLN A 109 10.87 -1.85 -20.13
N GLN A 110 11.72 -2.17 -19.16
CA GLN A 110 12.33 -3.51 -19.07
C GLN A 110 11.34 -4.59 -18.66
N TYR A 111 10.36 -4.26 -17.83
CA TYR A 111 9.26 -5.16 -17.52
C TYR A 111 8.50 -5.54 -18.79
N TYR A 112 8.06 -4.55 -19.55
CA TYR A 112 7.32 -4.78 -20.80
C TYR A 112 8.16 -5.39 -21.93
N LEU A 113 9.47 -5.19 -21.92
CA LEU A 113 10.39 -5.86 -22.85
C LEU A 113 10.77 -7.28 -22.42
N GLY A 114 10.32 -7.73 -21.24
CA GLY A 114 10.67 -9.03 -20.68
C GLY A 114 12.14 -9.17 -20.29
N SER A 115 12.85 -8.07 -20.15
CA SER A 115 14.28 -8.08 -19.77
C SER A 115 14.52 -7.95 -18.27
N LEU A 116 13.46 -7.75 -17.48
CA LEU A 116 13.54 -7.70 -16.03
C LEU A 116 13.90 -9.07 -15.46
N ASN A 117 14.90 -9.12 -14.60
CA ASN A 117 15.35 -10.35 -13.94
C ASN A 117 15.78 -10.07 -12.49
N ALA A 118 16.03 -11.13 -11.71
CA ALA A 118 16.37 -11.03 -10.30
C ALA A 118 17.61 -10.18 -10.00
N ASN A 119 18.57 -10.12 -10.93
CA ASN A 119 19.78 -9.30 -10.78
C ASN A 119 19.51 -7.80 -10.97
N TYR A 120 18.36 -7.46 -11.51
CA TYR A 120 18.00 -6.07 -11.79
C TYR A 120 17.75 -5.27 -10.52
N GLY A 121 17.25 -5.92 -9.48
CA GLY A 121 17.02 -5.33 -8.17
C GLY A 121 18.27 -4.77 -7.49
N THR A 122 19.45 -5.22 -7.88
CA THR A 122 20.71 -4.69 -7.33
C THR A 122 21.13 -3.34 -7.91
N ARG A 123 20.60 -2.98 -9.08
CA ARG A 123 20.95 -1.73 -9.78
C ARG A 123 19.96 -0.60 -9.59
N GLY A 124 18.83 -0.89 -9.12
CA GLY A 124 17.87 0.14 -9.10
C GLY A 124 16.73 -0.27 -8.21
N ASN A 125 16.00 -0.33 -8.13
CA ASN A 125 14.97 0.44 -7.65
C ASN A 125 13.58 -0.23 -7.76
N ILE A 126 13.46 -1.42 -8.31
CA ILE A 126 12.17 -2.09 -8.44
C ILE A 126 11.86 -2.93 -7.22
N PHE A 127 12.88 -3.63 -6.73
CA PHE A 127 12.82 -4.49 -5.56
C PHE A 127 13.99 -4.12 -4.64
N PRO A 128 13.90 -2.98 -3.96
CA PRO A 128 15.06 -2.38 -3.30
C PRO A 128 15.35 -2.97 -1.93
N TYR A 129 15.12 -4.25 -1.70
CA TYR A 129 15.23 -4.85 -0.37
C TYR A 129 16.62 -4.74 0.25
N THR A 130 17.66 -4.67 -0.57
CA THR A 130 19.02 -4.37 -0.10
C THR A 130 19.16 -2.91 0.34
N ARG A 131 18.37 -2.01 -0.25
CA ARG A 131 18.36 -0.57 0.09
C ARG A 131 17.34 -0.24 1.18
N GLU A 132 16.27 -1.01 1.27
CA GLU A 132 15.29 -0.88 2.35
C GLU A 132 15.79 -1.43 3.68
N MET A 133 17.02 -1.88 3.71
CA MET A 133 17.69 -2.33 4.92
C MET A 133 16.89 -3.35 5.73
N VAL A 134 16.24 -4.30 5.03
CA VAL A 134 15.36 -5.28 5.66
C VAL A 134 16.09 -6.12 6.69
N TRP A 135 17.30 -6.57 6.36
CA TRP A 135 18.13 -7.36 7.27
C TRP A 135 18.59 -6.56 8.49
N GLU A 136 18.77 -5.25 8.33
CA GLU A 136 19.10 -4.35 9.43
C GLU A 136 17.93 -4.27 10.43
N VAL A 137 16.70 -4.11 9.93
CA VAL A 137 15.50 -4.09 10.79
C VAL A 137 15.33 -5.40 11.53
N VAL A 138 15.48 -6.53 10.83
CA VAL A 138 15.39 -7.85 11.45
C VAL A 138 16.43 -7.98 12.56
N ARG A 139 17.68 -7.56 12.31
CA ARG A 139 18.74 -7.53 13.32
C ARG A 139 18.39 -6.64 14.51
N TRP A 140 17.86 -5.44 14.27
CA TRP A 140 17.46 -4.53 15.34
C TRP A 140 16.33 -5.10 16.21
N CYS A 141 15.36 -5.73 15.59
CA CYS A 141 14.29 -6.41 16.33
C CYS A 141 14.85 -7.54 17.22
N TRP A 142 15.81 -8.32 16.72
CA TRP A 142 16.49 -9.33 17.52
C TRP A 142 17.33 -8.71 18.64
N LEU A 143 18.07 -7.63 18.37
CA LEU A 143 18.81 -6.89 19.41
C LEU A 143 17.88 -6.41 20.54
N LEU A 144 16.69 -5.91 20.18
CA LEU A 144 15.70 -5.50 21.17
C LEU A 144 15.25 -6.71 22.02
N MET A 145 14.87 -7.78 21.38
CA MET A 145 14.38 -8.99 22.08
C MET A 145 15.45 -9.62 23.01
N GLU A 146 16.71 -9.63 22.58
CA GLU A 146 17.82 -10.18 23.37
C GLU A 146 18.21 -9.31 24.57
N ASN A 147 17.88 -8.02 24.55
CA ASN A 147 18.31 -7.07 25.57
C ASN A 147 17.18 -6.49 26.43
N ILE A 148 15.93 -6.77 26.10
CA ILE A 148 14.77 -6.15 26.75
C ILE A 148 14.69 -6.44 28.24
N ASP A 149 15.11 -7.62 28.68
CA ASP A 149 15.01 -8.04 30.07
C ASP A 149 15.87 -7.21 31.02
N ARG A 150 17.01 -6.70 30.54
CA ARG A 150 17.92 -5.88 31.32
C ARG A 150 17.52 -4.40 31.41
N VAL A 151 16.49 -3.96 30.68
CA VAL A 151 16.07 -2.55 30.65
C VAL A 151 15.47 -2.15 32.01
N PRO A 152 16.07 -1.16 32.71
CA PRO A 152 15.58 -0.72 34.01
C PRO A 152 14.32 0.15 33.86
N GLY A 153 13.45 0.13 34.88
CA GLY A 153 12.27 0.99 34.94
C GLY A 153 11.17 0.69 33.90
N MET A 154 11.27 -0.42 33.20
CA MET A 154 10.24 -0.93 32.29
C MET A 154 9.57 -2.15 32.93
N ASP A 155 8.23 -2.12 33.04
CA ASP A 155 7.50 -3.24 33.62
C ASP A 155 7.42 -4.43 32.65
N SER A 156 7.00 -5.58 33.17
CA SER A 156 6.93 -6.82 32.37
C SER A 156 5.90 -6.76 31.26
N THR A 157 4.81 -6.03 31.44
CA THR A 157 3.75 -5.87 30.43
C THR A 157 4.28 -5.09 29.22
N GLU A 158 4.94 -3.96 29.49
CA GLU A 158 5.56 -3.17 28.45
C GLU A 158 6.66 -3.95 27.72
N LYS A 159 7.53 -4.67 28.44
CA LYS A 159 8.55 -5.54 27.83
C LYS A 159 7.93 -6.56 26.89
N THR A 160 6.86 -7.21 27.33
CA THR A 160 6.12 -8.18 26.50
C THR A 160 5.52 -7.53 25.26
N GLN A 161 4.99 -6.31 25.40
CA GLN A 161 4.45 -5.55 24.26
C GLN A 161 5.54 -5.24 23.23
N LEU A 162 6.68 -4.69 23.64
CA LEU A 162 7.76 -4.33 22.73
C LEU A 162 8.31 -5.56 21.98
N VAL A 163 8.43 -6.70 22.66
CA VAL A 163 8.82 -7.99 22.04
C VAL A 163 7.79 -8.46 21.01
N ALA A 164 6.51 -8.37 21.35
CA ALA A 164 5.45 -8.76 20.42
C ALA A 164 5.42 -7.87 19.17
N GLU A 165 5.58 -6.55 19.33
CA GLU A 165 5.69 -5.62 18.20
C GLU A 165 6.93 -5.90 17.34
N ALA A 166 8.08 -6.20 17.94
CA ALA A 166 9.30 -6.58 17.21
C ALA A 166 9.11 -7.85 16.37
N LYS A 167 8.42 -8.86 16.91
CA LYS A 167 8.08 -10.08 16.17
C LYS A 167 7.14 -9.80 14.99
N CYS A 168 6.16 -8.92 15.15
CA CYS A 168 5.30 -8.49 14.05
C CYS A 168 6.10 -7.77 12.94
N LEU A 169 7.03 -6.90 13.32
CA LEU A 169 7.93 -6.22 12.37
C LEU A 169 8.79 -7.21 11.59
N ILE A 170 9.38 -8.22 12.25
CA ILE A 170 10.12 -9.28 11.58
C ILE A 170 9.21 -10.00 10.57
N ALA A 171 8.04 -10.45 11.00
CA ALA A 171 7.12 -11.17 10.13
C ALA A 171 6.68 -10.35 8.92
N ALA A 172 6.37 -9.06 9.11
CA ALA A 172 5.99 -8.16 8.03
C ALA A 172 7.13 -7.96 7.01
N ARG A 173 8.36 -7.71 7.49
CA ARG A 173 9.50 -7.52 6.59
C ARG A 173 9.88 -8.81 5.84
N TYR A 174 9.78 -9.97 6.50
CA TYR A 174 9.92 -11.25 5.82
C TYR A 174 8.83 -11.46 4.77
N PHE A 175 7.59 -11.11 5.06
CA PHE A 175 6.49 -11.22 4.10
C PHE A 175 6.69 -10.32 2.88
N ASP A 176 7.19 -9.10 3.06
CA ASP A 176 7.52 -8.20 1.95
C ASP A 176 8.53 -8.83 0.98
N MET A 177 9.59 -9.46 1.53
CA MET A 177 10.58 -10.16 0.72
C MET A 177 10.05 -11.48 0.13
N PHE A 178 9.31 -12.25 0.94
CA PHE A 178 8.76 -13.54 0.55
C PHE A 178 7.93 -13.46 -0.71
N ARG A 179 7.10 -12.41 -0.84
CA ARG A 179 6.28 -12.19 -2.04
C ARG A 179 7.08 -12.07 -3.33
N HIS A 180 8.37 -11.74 -3.25
CA HIS A 180 9.26 -11.58 -4.40
C HIS A 180 10.23 -12.74 -4.60
N TYR A 181 10.68 -13.37 -3.52
CA TYR A 181 11.80 -14.31 -3.57
C TYR A 181 11.45 -15.74 -3.18
N GLY A 182 10.31 -15.97 -2.53
CA GLY A 182 9.98 -17.26 -1.92
C GLY A 182 10.79 -17.49 -0.66
N GLY A 183 11.46 -18.64 -0.53
CA GLY A 183 12.27 -19.00 0.62
C GLY A 183 13.41 -18.02 0.88
N LEU A 184 13.71 -17.76 2.13
CA LEU A 184 14.65 -16.72 2.59
C LEU A 184 15.60 -17.28 3.65
N PRO A 185 16.79 -16.70 3.83
CA PRO A 185 17.62 -16.98 5.00
C PRO A 185 16.86 -16.64 6.29
N LEU A 186 16.82 -17.57 7.26
CA LEU A 186 16.11 -17.38 8.51
C LEU A 186 17.06 -16.93 9.62
N LEU A 187 16.81 -15.78 10.21
CA LEU A 187 17.61 -15.20 11.28
C LEU A 187 16.91 -15.45 12.62
N TYR A 188 17.65 -16.04 13.58
CA TYR A 188 17.16 -16.35 14.91
C TYR A 188 17.89 -15.60 16.02
N ALA A 189 18.76 -14.68 15.67
CA ALA A 189 19.52 -13.85 16.58
C ALA A 189 20.06 -12.59 15.90
N SER A 190 20.52 -11.62 16.69
CA SER A 190 21.28 -10.48 16.21
C SER A 190 22.73 -10.90 16.00
N PHE A 191 23.28 -10.72 14.81
CA PHE A 191 24.69 -10.94 14.58
C PHE A 191 25.51 -9.71 15.00
N THR A 192 26.65 -9.93 15.66
CA THR A 192 27.52 -8.83 16.16
C THR A 192 28.53 -8.34 15.13
N GLY A 193 28.73 -9.10 14.05
CA GLY A 193 29.73 -8.80 13.02
C GLY A 193 31.11 -9.39 13.32
N THR A 194 31.25 -10.11 14.43
CA THR A 194 32.51 -10.74 14.85
C THR A 194 32.49 -12.25 14.67
N GLU A 195 31.34 -12.84 14.41
CA GLU A 195 31.19 -14.26 14.15
C GLU A 195 31.81 -14.63 12.80
N SER A 196 32.42 -15.80 12.70
CA SER A 196 32.83 -16.40 11.44
C SER A 196 31.68 -17.24 10.89
N GLY A 197 31.39 -17.13 9.58
CA GLY A 197 30.39 -17.98 8.93
C GLY A 197 29.01 -17.35 8.80
N TYR A 198 28.93 -16.17 8.22
CA TYR A 198 27.64 -15.53 7.85
C TYR A 198 26.95 -16.19 6.65
N GLU A 199 27.38 -17.33 6.22
CA GLU A 199 26.74 -18.07 5.14
C GLU A 199 25.48 -18.75 5.66
N ILE A 200 24.37 -18.01 5.67
CA ILE A 200 23.05 -18.52 6.02
C ILE A 200 22.34 -18.87 4.71
N PRO A 201 22.14 -20.16 4.43
CA PRO A 201 21.48 -20.57 3.19
C PRO A 201 20.02 -20.12 3.19
N ARG A 202 19.44 -20.02 2.00
CA ARG A 202 17.99 -19.85 1.87
C ARG A 202 17.28 -21.07 2.46
N ALA A 203 16.26 -20.82 3.24
CA ALA A 203 15.30 -21.83 3.67
C ALA A 203 14.27 -22.10 2.55
N THR A 204 13.55 -23.18 2.67
CA THR A 204 12.42 -23.50 1.79
C THR A 204 11.28 -22.48 1.95
N VAL A 205 10.36 -22.49 0.99
CA VAL A 205 9.09 -21.73 1.08
C VAL A 205 8.35 -22.11 2.35
N GLU A 206 8.23 -23.40 2.65
CA GLU A 206 7.53 -23.91 3.84
C GLU A 206 8.18 -23.42 5.15
N GLU A 207 9.49 -23.57 5.28
CA GLU A 207 10.21 -23.08 6.47
C GLU A 207 10.08 -21.59 6.67
N THR A 208 10.11 -20.82 5.57
CA THR A 208 9.96 -19.36 5.61
C THR A 208 8.54 -18.95 6.05
N VAL A 209 7.52 -19.61 5.51
CA VAL A 209 6.13 -19.37 5.93
C VAL A 209 5.95 -19.74 7.40
N ASN A 210 6.43 -20.91 7.82
CA ASN A 210 6.34 -21.36 9.21
C ASN A 210 7.06 -20.40 10.17
N TYR A 211 8.20 -19.83 9.75
CA TYR A 211 8.92 -18.83 10.54
C TYR A 211 8.07 -17.56 10.74
N MET A 212 7.49 -17.00 9.67
CA MET A 212 6.64 -15.83 9.77
C MET A 212 5.40 -16.08 10.64
N ILE A 213 4.74 -17.22 10.44
CA ILE A 213 3.56 -17.63 11.23
C ILE A 213 3.90 -17.78 12.70
N LYS A 214 5.05 -18.42 13.00
CA LYS A 214 5.50 -18.57 14.38
C LYS A 214 5.75 -17.22 15.05
N MET A 215 6.39 -16.27 14.37
CA MET A 215 6.59 -14.92 14.90
C MET A 215 5.26 -14.25 15.25
N LEU A 216 4.26 -14.36 14.37
CA LEU A 216 2.94 -13.79 14.61
C LEU A 216 2.18 -14.53 15.72
N ASP A 217 2.21 -15.87 15.76
CA ASP A 217 1.54 -16.64 16.80
C ASP A 217 2.14 -16.36 18.18
N ASP A 218 3.45 -16.28 18.28
CA ASP A 218 4.13 -15.89 19.50
C ASP A 218 3.70 -14.48 19.96
N ALA A 219 3.60 -13.53 19.03
CA ALA A 219 3.16 -12.16 19.34
C ALA A 219 1.69 -12.11 19.77
N ILE A 220 0.80 -12.75 19.01
CA ILE A 220 -0.66 -12.80 19.27
C ILE A 220 -0.96 -13.43 20.63
N ASN A 221 -0.25 -14.52 20.98
CA ASN A 221 -0.49 -15.28 22.19
C ASN A 221 0.27 -14.78 23.42
N SER A 222 1.17 -13.80 23.25
CA SER A 222 1.97 -13.25 24.36
C SER A 222 1.17 -12.46 25.39
N GLY A 223 -0.02 -11.96 24.99
CA GLY A 223 -0.79 -10.98 25.77
C GLY A 223 -0.23 -9.55 25.71
N GLY A 224 0.85 -9.30 24.94
CA GLY A 224 1.47 -7.98 24.80
C GLY A 224 0.78 -7.06 23.81
N LEU A 225 0.04 -7.60 22.84
CA LEU A 225 -0.65 -6.78 21.84
C LEU A 225 -2.09 -6.48 22.27
N VAL A 226 -2.45 -5.20 22.28
CA VAL A 226 -3.85 -4.77 22.39
C VAL A 226 -4.60 -5.12 21.11
N TRP A 227 -5.91 -5.40 21.21
CA TRP A 227 -6.73 -5.65 20.02
C TRP A 227 -6.79 -4.43 19.08
N ALA A 228 -7.05 -3.27 19.64
CA ALA A 228 -7.06 -1.97 18.98
C ALA A 228 -6.64 -0.90 19.97
N TYR A 229 -6.00 0.17 19.49
CA TYR A 229 -5.73 1.34 20.32
C TYR A 229 -6.98 2.19 20.51
N ALA A 230 -7.16 2.77 21.70
CA ALA A 230 -8.19 3.74 21.95
C ALA A 230 -7.93 5.05 21.17
N ASP A 231 -8.98 5.80 20.86
CA ASP A 231 -8.86 7.04 20.09
C ASP A 231 -7.91 8.06 20.76
N ALA A 232 -7.85 8.08 22.08
CA ALA A 232 -6.93 8.95 22.84
C ALA A 232 -5.45 8.59 22.64
N ASP A 233 -5.14 7.34 22.32
CA ASP A 233 -3.77 6.84 22.18
C ASP A 233 -3.27 6.95 20.74
N LEU A 234 -4.15 7.17 19.76
CA LEU A 234 -3.81 7.17 18.34
C LEU A 234 -2.79 8.25 17.96
N ALA A 235 -2.74 9.39 18.70
CA ALA A 235 -1.74 10.42 18.45
C ALA A 235 -0.29 9.90 18.58
N SER A 236 -0.05 8.97 19.51
CA SER A 236 1.28 8.40 19.80
C SER A 236 1.47 6.97 19.32
N LYS A 237 0.39 6.22 19.16
CA LYS A 237 0.43 4.77 18.88
C LYS A 237 -0.05 4.38 17.48
N ALA A 238 -0.55 5.33 16.68
CA ALA A 238 -0.95 5.03 15.32
C ALA A 238 0.24 4.50 14.50
N GLY A 239 0.03 3.38 13.82
CA GLY A 239 1.10 2.67 13.11
C GLY A 239 1.85 1.62 13.93
N HIS A 240 1.63 1.53 15.26
CA HIS A 240 2.10 0.40 16.04
C HIS A 240 1.26 -0.86 15.78
N TRP A 241 1.90 -2.03 15.84
CA TRP A 241 1.21 -3.29 15.66
C TRP A 241 0.19 -3.56 16.76
N THR A 242 -0.98 -4.01 16.34
CA THR A 242 -2.06 -4.50 17.20
C THR A 242 -2.26 -5.99 17.00
N LYS A 243 -3.00 -6.64 17.91
CA LYS A 243 -3.41 -8.04 17.72
C LYS A 243 -4.23 -8.21 16.44
N ALA A 244 -5.13 -7.28 16.14
CA ALA A 244 -5.90 -7.29 14.89
C ALA A 244 -5.00 -7.20 13.65
N GLY A 245 -4.01 -6.30 13.64
CA GLY A 245 -3.03 -6.19 12.56
C GLY A 245 -2.21 -7.47 12.38
N ALA A 246 -1.74 -8.07 13.48
CA ALA A 246 -0.98 -9.31 13.45
C ALA A 246 -1.81 -10.50 12.91
N MET A 247 -3.07 -10.62 13.34
CA MET A 247 -3.99 -11.66 12.83
C MET A 247 -4.33 -11.44 11.34
N ALA A 248 -4.51 -10.19 10.93
CA ALA A 248 -4.73 -9.84 9.51
C ALA A 248 -3.51 -10.20 8.64
N LEU A 249 -2.30 -9.90 9.10
CA LEU A 249 -1.08 -10.29 8.40
C LEU A 249 -0.95 -11.82 8.27
N LYS A 250 -1.34 -12.55 9.30
CA LYS A 250 -1.38 -14.03 9.24
C LYS A 250 -2.32 -14.54 8.14
N CYS A 251 -3.50 -13.92 7.96
CA CYS A 251 -4.40 -14.24 6.85
C CYS A 251 -3.72 -14.00 5.50
N LYS A 252 -3.04 -12.87 5.33
CA LYS A 252 -2.34 -12.50 4.09
C LYS A 252 -1.18 -13.44 3.78
N ILE A 253 -0.39 -13.84 4.77
CA ILE A 253 0.71 -14.78 4.58
C ILE A 253 0.17 -16.13 4.07
N TRP A 254 -0.87 -16.67 4.70
CA TRP A 254 -1.49 -17.92 4.25
C TRP A 254 -2.13 -17.80 2.87
N GLN A 255 -2.83 -16.68 2.58
CA GLN A 255 -3.39 -16.42 1.25
C GLN A 255 -2.31 -16.50 0.17
N PHE A 256 -1.19 -15.84 0.39
CA PHE A 256 -0.11 -15.79 -0.58
C PHE A 256 0.59 -17.16 -0.72
N ALA A 257 0.89 -17.82 0.39
CA ALA A 257 1.51 -19.14 0.41
C ALA A 257 0.65 -20.21 -0.26
N ALA A 258 -0.68 -20.15 -0.07
CA ALA A 258 -1.63 -21.09 -0.66
C ALA A 258 -1.90 -20.84 -2.14
N SER A 259 -1.49 -19.70 -2.69
CA SER A 259 -1.78 -19.31 -4.08
C SER A 259 -0.90 -20.05 -5.09
N PRO A 260 -1.34 -20.19 -6.35
CA PRO A 260 -0.69 -21.01 -7.38
C PRO A 260 0.79 -20.73 -7.64
N LEU A 261 1.30 -19.52 -7.33
CA LEU A 261 2.72 -19.22 -7.50
C LEU A 261 3.59 -20.20 -6.72
N PHE A 262 3.21 -20.51 -5.47
CA PHE A 262 3.95 -21.39 -4.57
C PHE A 262 3.30 -22.76 -4.39
N ASN A 263 1.98 -22.84 -4.55
CA ASN A 263 1.15 -24.02 -4.27
C ASN A 263 0.38 -24.47 -5.51
N ASP A 264 1.06 -25.15 -6.39
CA ASP A 264 0.48 -25.71 -7.62
C ASP A 264 1.04 -27.11 -7.86
N VAL A 265 0.37 -27.90 -8.68
CA VAL A 265 0.84 -29.23 -9.09
C VAL A 265 2.20 -29.14 -9.79
N ASN A 266 2.40 -28.08 -10.58
CA ASN A 266 3.66 -27.82 -11.27
C ASN A 266 4.29 -26.52 -10.80
N GLY A 267 5.60 -26.54 -10.60
CA GLY A 267 6.38 -25.33 -10.36
C GLY A 267 6.31 -24.36 -11.55
N TYR A 268 6.60 -23.09 -11.33
CA TYR A 268 6.53 -22.05 -12.35
C TYR A 268 7.48 -22.31 -13.54
N ALA A 269 8.68 -22.83 -13.26
CA ALA A 269 9.66 -23.26 -14.28
C ALA A 269 9.53 -24.74 -14.66
N GLY A 270 8.39 -25.37 -14.40
CA GLY A 270 8.11 -26.77 -14.74
C GLY A 270 8.76 -27.80 -13.81
N GLY A 271 9.19 -27.41 -12.61
CA GLY A 271 9.81 -28.28 -11.60
C GLY A 271 11.26 -28.65 -11.87
N ASN A 272 11.92 -28.05 -12.86
CA ASN A 272 13.25 -28.44 -13.32
C ASN A 272 14.36 -27.51 -12.86
N SER A 273 14.04 -26.33 -12.37
CA SER A 273 15.06 -25.41 -11.84
C SER A 273 15.59 -25.91 -10.50
N GLU A 274 16.87 -25.63 -10.20
CA GLU A 274 17.48 -26.00 -8.93
C GLU A 274 16.70 -25.39 -7.74
N ALA A 275 16.23 -24.15 -7.87
CA ALA A 275 15.44 -23.49 -6.85
C ALA A 275 14.09 -24.20 -6.59
N GLU A 276 13.47 -24.78 -7.61
CA GLU A 276 12.26 -25.59 -7.45
C GLU A 276 12.56 -26.95 -6.83
N GLN A 277 13.61 -27.62 -7.27
CA GLN A 277 14.02 -28.92 -6.73
C GLN A 277 14.38 -28.83 -5.24
N GLN A 278 14.93 -27.70 -4.81
CA GLN A 278 15.23 -27.42 -3.40
C GLN A 278 14.05 -26.79 -2.64
N HIS A 279 12.88 -26.65 -3.24
CA HIS A 279 11.67 -26.03 -2.68
C HIS A 279 11.87 -24.57 -2.18
N LEU A 280 12.79 -23.84 -2.81
CA LEU A 280 13.08 -22.45 -2.46
C LEU A 280 12.05 -21.47 -3.01
N VAL A 281 11.32 -21.87 -4.06
CA VAL A 281 10.34 -21.02 -4.76
C VAL A 281 9.00 -21.71 -5.01
N TRP A 282 8.80 -22.91 -4.48
CA TRP A 282 7.63 -23.75 -4.67
C TRP A 282 7.54 -24.82 -3.59
N TYR A 283 6.34 -25.23 -3.18
CA TYR A 283 6.12 -26.27 -2.17
C TYR A 283 6.44 -27.70 -2.64
N GLY A 284 6.72 -27.90 -3.94
CA GLY A 284 6.96 -29.22 -4.52
C GLY A 284 5.67 -29.94 -4.97
N GLY A 285 4.51 -29.30 -4.92
CA GLY A 285 3.21 -29.84 -5.27
C GLY A 285 2.07 -28.98 -4.76
N TYR A 286 0.85 -29.44 -5.00
CA TYR A 286 -0.35 -28.82 -4.46
C TYR A 286 -0.67 -29.38 -3.07
N HIS A 287 -0.81 -28.50 -2.08
CA HIS A 287 -1.12 -28.76 -0.68
C HIS A 287 -2.42 -28.07 -0.29
N ALA A 288 -3.52 -28.83 -0.22
CA ALA A 288 -4.85 -28.31 0.06
C ALA A 288 -4.94 -27.65 1.45
N GLU A 289 -4.17 -28.15 2.41
CA GLU A 289 -4.11 -27.65 3.80
C GLU A 289 -3.66 -26.18 3.90
N LEU A 290 -2.98 -25.63 2.91
CA LEU A 290 -2.58 -24.23 2.93
C LEU A 290 -3.79 -23.30 2.80
N TRP A 291 -4.77 -23.64 1.95
CA TRP A 291 -6.03 -22.91 1.88
C TRP A 291 -6.90 -23.14 3.13
N ASP A 292 -6.90 -24.34 3.71
CA ASP A 292 -7.56 -24.59 5.01
C ASP A 292 -6.94 -23.75 6.13
N ASN A 293 -5.61 -23.54 6.12
CA ASN A 293 -4.94 -22.67 7.07
C ASN A 293 -5.31 -21.20 6.86
N CYS A 294 -5.41 -20.74 5.62
CA CYS A 294 -5.90 -19.40 5.31
C CYS A 294 -7.33 -19.21 5.83
N LEU A 295 -8.21 -20.16 5.55
CA LEU A 295 -9.60 -20.13 6.01
C LEU A 295 -9.69 -20.05 7.54
N LYS A 296 -8.99 -20.93 8.26
CA LYS A 296 -8.95 -20.92 9.73
C LYS A 296 -8.41 -19.60 10.30
N ALA A 297 -7.40 -19.00 9.63
CA ALA A 297 -6.87 -17.72 10.07
C ALA A 297 -7.92 -16.60 9.91
N CYS A 298 -8.65 -16.58 8.81
CA CYS A 298 -9.75 -15.63 8.58
C CYS A 298 -10.90 -15.84 9.56
N GLU A 299 -11.35 -17.07 9.78
CA GLU A 299 -12.40 -17.39 10.74
C GLU A 299 -12.01 -16.95 12.16
N ALA A 300 -10.75 -17.20 12.57
CA ALA A 300 -10.25 -16.74 13.86
C ALA A 300 -10.23 -15.21 13.98
N PHE A 301 -9.82 -14.51 12.92
CA PHE A 301 -9.85 -13.05 12.86
C PHE A 301 -11.28 -12.50 13.02
N PHE A 302 -12.23 -12.99 12.24
CA PHE A 302 -13.61 -12.49 12.28
C PHE A 302 -14.32 -12.86 13.60
N LYS A 303 -14.03 -14.01 14.18
CA LYS A 303 -14.51 -14.37 15.51
C LYS A 303 -14.01 -13.41 16.59
N GLU A 304 -12.74 -13.03 16.53
CA GLU A 304 -12.16 -12.08 17.47
C GLU A 304 -12.74 -10.66 17.21
N LEU A 305 -12.92 -10.28 15.96
CA LEU A 305 -13.56 -9.01 15.58
C LEU A 305 -14.99 -8.91 16.11
N GLU A 306 -15.78 -9.98 16.00
CA GLU A 306 -17.14 -10.04 16.54
C GLU A 306 -17.14 -9.89 18.06
N SER A 307 -16.19 -10.54 18.75
CA SER A 307 -16.07 -10.50 20.21
C SER A 307 -15.61 -9.15 20.75
N GLN A 308 -14.63 -8.51 20.10
CA GLN A 308 -13.95 -7.31 20.59
C GLN A 308 -14.52 -6.02 19.98
N GLY A 309 -15.10 -6.08 18.79
CA GLY A 309 -15.48 -4.88 18.02
C GLY A 309 -14.25 -4.06 17.60
N GLY A 310 -14.37 -2.75 17.65
CA GLY A 310 -13.29 -1.79 17.43
C GLY A 310 -12.97 -1.47 15.98
N TYR A 311 -13.20 -2.39 15.06
CA TYR A 311 -13.01 -2.19 13.62
C TYR A 311 -14.30 -2.39 12.83
N SER A 312 -14.47 -1.62 11.78
CA SER A 312 -15.63 -1.72 10.87
C SER A 312 -15.32 -1.03 9.55
N LEU A 313 -16.00 -1.42 8.47
CA LEU A 313 -15.99 -0.64 7.24
C LEU A 313 -16.62 0.72 7.49
N ASN A 314 -16.07 1.77 6.88
CA ASN A 314 -16.67 3.11 6.95
C ASN A 314 -18.03 3.08 6.27
N LYS A 315 -18.99 3.81 6.85
CA LYS A 315 -20.33 3.90 6.31
C LYS A 315 -20.58 5.32 5.78
N ALA A 316 -21.29 5.41 4.67
CA ALA A 316 -21.81 6.65 4.17
C ALA A 316 -22.81 7.24 5.18
N SER A 317 -22.80 8.56 5.36
CA SER A 317 -23.77 9.26 6.22
C SER A 317 -25.16 9.30 5.58
N GLU A 318 -25.20 9.33 4.24
CA GLU A 318 -26.40 9.32 3.42
C GLU A 318 -26.20 8.38 2.23
N GLU A 319 -27.28 7.89 1.66
CA GLU A 319 -27.24 6.98 0.50
C GLU A 319 -27.12 7.76 -0.83
N THR A 320 -26.04 8.53 -0.96
CA THR A 320 -25.69 9.26 -2.18
C THR A 320 -24.34 8.82 -2.71
N PRO A 321 -24.10 8.89 -4.03
CA PRO A 321 -22.80 8.55 -4.61
C PRO A 321 -21.64 9.31 -3.97
N GLU A 322 -21.80 10.58 -3.64
CA GLU A 322 -20.81 11.43 -3.00
C GLU A 322 -20.45 10.91 -1.61
N GLN A 323 -21.44 10.53 -0.81
CA GLN A 323 -21.23 9.99 0.53
C GLN A 323 -20.62 8.58 0.49
N TYR A 324 -20.97 7.76 -0.50
CA TYR A 324 -20.32 6.48 -0.75
C TYR A 324 -18.85 6.65 -1.13
N ARG A 325 -18.53 7.63 -2.00
CA ARG A 325 -17.15 7.99 -2.35
C ARG A 325 -16.37 8.44 -1.11
N GLN A 326 -16.96 9.31 -0.29
CA GLN A 326 -16.34 9.78 0.94
C GLN A 326 -16.07 8.63 1.92
N ALA A 327 -17.04 7.76 2.16
CA ALA A 327 -16.88 6.60 3.04
C ALA A 327 -15.74 5.67 2.58
N TYR A 328 -15.64 5.44 1.27
CA TYR A 328 -14.55 4.69 0.69
C TYR A 328 -13.20 5.38 0.92
N ARG A 329 -13.09 6.67 0.59
CA ARG A 329 -11.87 7.46 0.73
C ARG A 329 -11.35 7.48 2.16
N MET A 330 -12.22 7.66 3.14
CA MET A 330 -11.84 7.70 4.55
C MET A 330 -11.27 6.36 5.04
N GLY A 331 -11.52 5.25 4.33
CA GLY A 331 -10.97 3.94 4.63
C GLY A 331 -9.46 3.84 4.43
N TYR A 332 -8.88 4.65 3.54
CA TYR A 332 -7.46 4.59 3.24
C TYR A 332 -6.70 5.91 3.45
N ILE A 333 -7.38 7.04 3.58
CA ILE A 333 -6.73 8.33 3.84
C ILE A 333 -6.54 8.59 5.34
N ARG A 334 -7.53 8.27 6.17
CA ARG A 334 -7.50 8.58 7.59
C ARG A 334 -6.74 7.55 8.39
N GLN A 335 -5.68 8.00 9.08
CA GLN A 335 -4.86 7.19 9.96
C GLN A 335 -5.67 6.52 11.10
N ASN A 336 -6.69 7.17 11.60
CA ASN A 336 -7.55 6.69 12.67
C ASN A 336 -8.87 6.08 12.17
N SER A 337 -8.94 5.69 10.89
CA SER A 337 -10.09 4.99 10.35
C SER A 337 -10.28 3.65 11.04
N LYS A 338 -11.52 3.33 11.40
CA LYS A 338 -11.87 2.01 11.96
C LYS A 338 -11.66 0.86 10.97
N GLU A 339 -11.38 1.16 9.72
CA GLU A 339 -11.09 0.18 8.68
C GLU A 339 -9.60 -0.19 8.61
N VAL A 340 -8.71 0.67 9.10
CA VAL A 340 -7.27 0.47 9.05
C VAL A 340 -6.80 -0.44 10.18
N LEU A 341 -6.25 -1.61 9.83
CA LEU A 341 -5.72 -2.60 10.76
C LEU A 341 -4.24 -2.39 11.05
N HIS A 342 -3.49 -1.93 10.05
CA HIS A 342 -2.10 -1.49 10.20
C HIS A 342 -1.73 -0.49 9.12
N SER A 343 -0.99 0.53 9.49
CA SER A 343 -0.50 1.55 8.56
C SER A 343 0.93 1.97 8.90
N VAL A 344 1.66 2.37 7.87
CA VAL A 344 3.00 2.92 7.99
C VAL A 344 2.92 4.43 7.86
N ARG A 345 3.32 5.14 8.90
CA ARG A 345 3.33 6.60 8.95
C ARG A 345 4.65 7.14 8.42
N THR A 346 4.59 8.10 7.51
CA THR A 346 5.77 8.84 7.08
C THR A 346 5.94 10.12 7.85
N ASN A 347 7.16 10.63 7.87
CA ASN A 347 7.44 11.94 8.42
C ASN A 347 6.70 13.03 7.63
N MET A 348 6.33 14.09 8.32
CA MET A 348 5.72 15.30 7.78
C MET A 348 6.70 16.15 6.93
N SER A 349 7.82 15.57 6.49
CA SER A 349 8.79 16.28 5.68
C SER A 349 8.12 17.00 4.50
N ASP A 350 8.80 17.95 3.94
CA ASP A 350 8.37 18.88 2.88
C ASP A 350 7.67 18.27 1.67
N ALA A 351 7.45 16.96 1.67
CA ALA A 351 6.76 16.19 0.66
C ALA A 351 5.40 16.78 0.24
N PHE A 352 4.64 17.30 1.18
CA PHE A 352 3.38 18.01 0.90
C PHE A 352 3.54 19.48 0.62
N ASN A 353 4.75 19.99 0.74
CA ASN A 353 5.00 21.42 0.64
C ASN A 353 5.45 21.87 -0.74
N SER A 354 5.75 20.95 -1.60
CA SER A 354 6.31 21.25 -2.90
C SER A 354 5.56 20.56 -4.02
N SER A 355 5.69 21.17 -5.19
CA SER A 355 5.36 20.57 -6.47
C SER A 355 6.05 19.20 -6.72
N SER A 356 6.90 18.77 -5.83
CA SER A 356 7.61 17.49 -5.91
C SER A 356 6.84 16.32 -5.30
N TYR A 357 5.70 16.55 -4.66
CA TYR A 357 4.82 15.47 -4.26
C TYR A 357 3.95 15.02 -5.44
N MET A 358 4.45 14.08 -6.16
CA MET A 358 4.07 13.80 -7.53
C MET A 358 2.65 13.25 -7.68
N TRP A 359 2.14 12.51 -6.71
CA TRP A 359 0.76 12.04 -6.70
C TRP A 359 -0.24 13.17 -6.66
N HIS A 360 0.10 14.15 -5.89
CA HIS A 360 -0.79 15.19 -5.41
C HIS A 360 -0.79 16.39 -6.32
N SER A 361 0.39 16.89 -6.69
CA SER A 361 0.52 18.07 -7.52
C SER A 361 0.20 17.79 -8.99
N TRP A 362 0.29 16.56 -9.42
CA TRP A 362 0.11 16.20 -10.81
C TRP A 362 -1.30 15.72 -11.15
N ALA A 363 -2.15 15.53 -10.15
CA ALA A 363 -3.59 15.47 -10.32
C ALA A 363 -4.24 16.85 -10.36
N VAL A 364 -3.48 17.93 -10.11
CA VAL A 364 -4.01 19.30 -10.14
C VAL A 364 -4.12 19.78 -11.58
N PRO A 365 -5.24 20.38 -11.98
CA PRO A 365 -5.48 20.84 -13.34
C PRO A 365 -4.37 21.71 -13.94
N SER A 366 -3.73 22.57 -13.14
CA SER A 366 -2.70 23.49 -13.60
C SER A 366 -1.40 22.82 -14.04
N LEU A 367 -1.12 21.59 -13.60
CA LEU A 367 0.06 20.84 -13.99
C LEU A 367 -0.28 19.66 -14.90
N CYS A 368 -1.52 19.24 -14.90
CA CYS A 368 -2.13 18.30 -15.84
C CYS A 368 -1.36 17.00 -16.10
N ARG A 369 -0.60 16.53 -15.13
CA ARG A 369 0.17 15.30 -15.23
C ARG A 369 -0.30 14.33 -14.17
N THR A 370 -0.46 13.09 -14.52
CA THR A 370 -0.61 12.01 -13.54
C THR A 370 0.36 10.90 -13.86
N GLU A 371 0.96 10.33 -12.85
CA GLU A 371 2.00 9.34 -13.03
C GLU A 371 1.47 7.94 -13.27
N TYR A 372 0.25 7.69 -12.81
CA TYR A 372 -0.42 6.40 -12.89
C TYR A 372 -1.79 6.58 -13.54
N PRO A 373 -1.86 6.94 -14.83
CA PRO A 373 -3.15 7.05 -15.50
C PRO A 373 -3.80 5.67 -15.62
N PRO A 374 -5.08 5.54 -15.22
CA PRO A 374 -5.83 4.30 -15.35
C PRO A 374 -5.96 3.86 -16.82
N THR A 375 -5.96 2.57 -17.07
CA THR A 375 -6.25 1.99 -18.39
C THR A 375 -7.75 1.88 -18.63
N GLN A 376 -8.16 1.77 -19.88
CA GLN A 376 -9.55 1.50 -20.25
C GLN A 376 -10.02 0.16 -19.65
N GLU A 377 -9.17 -0.85 -19.67
CA GLU A 377 -9.44 -2.16 -19.09
C GLU A 377 -9.79 -2.07 -17.60
N TYR A 378 -9.10 -1.20 -16.86
CA TYR A 378 -9.42 -0.96 -15.45
C TYR A 378 -10.74 -0.24 -15.26
N VAL A 379 -11.01 0.79 -16.06
CA VAL A 379 -12.27 1.54 -16.03
C VAL A 379 -13.48 0.63 -16.32
N GLU A 380 -13.32 -0.34 -17.23
CA GLU A 380 -14.36 -1.31 -17.56
C GLU A 380 -14.64 -2.31 -16.44
N MET A 381 -13.68 -2.59 -15.54
CA MET A 381 -13.92 -3.48 -14.39
C MET A 381 -14.97 -2.95 -13.42
N PHE A 382 -15.21 -1.65 -13.36
CA PHE A 382 -16.23 -1.08 -12.47
C PHE A 382 -17.63 -1.27 -13.06
N PRO A 383 -18.58 -1.84 -12.30
CA PRO A 383 -19.95 -2.05 -12.77
C PRO A 383 -20.75 -0.74 -12.88
N TRP A 384 -21.91 -0.80 -13.44
CA TRP A 384 -22.93 0.24 -13.31
C TRP A 384 -23.33 0.44 -11.85
N ALA A 385 -23.95 1.58 -11.53
CA ALA A 385 -24.35 1.91 -10.17
C ALA A 385 -25.38 0.93 -9.57
N ASP A 386 -26.10 0.19 -10.39
CA ASP A 386 -27.00 -0.89 -9.95
C ASP A 386 -26.28 -2.24 -9.73
N GLY A 387 -24.97 -2.28 -9.95
CA GLY A 387 -24.13 -3.45 -9.79
C GLY A 387 -24.01 -4.36 -11.03
N THR A 388 -24.71 -4.06 -12.12
CA THR A 388 -24.59 -4.84 -13.37
C THR A 388 -23.23 -4.58 -14.02
N PRO A 389 -22.58 -5.62 -14.61
CA PRO A 389 -21.30 -5.44 -15.27
C PRO A 389 -21.36 -4.43 -16.41
N PHE A 390 -20.29 -3.64 -16.52
CA PHE A 390 -20.10 -2.79 -17.69
C PHE A 390 -19.52 -3.63 -18.84
N ASP A 391 -20.05 -3.40 -20.02
CA ASP A 391 -19.55 -3.95 -21.28
C ASP A 391 -19.56 -2.86 -22.35
N TRP A 392 -18.38 -2.54 -22.87
CA TRP A 392 -18.23 -1.46 -23.85
C TRP A 392 -19.10 -1.68 -25.09
N LYS A 393 -19.00 -2.86 -25.68
CA LYS A 393 -19.69 -3.15 -26.94
C LYS A 393 -21.21 -3.14 -26.80
N LYS A 394 -21.71 -3.65 -25.69
CA LYS A 394 -23.13 -3.60 -25.35
C LYS A 394 -23.58 -2.14 -25.14
N THR A 395 -22.83 -1.37 -24.38
CA THR A 395 -23.10 0.04 -24.10
C THR A 395 -23.11 0.88 -25.37
N GLU A 396 -22.16 0.63 -26.28
CA GLU A 396 -22.09 1.27 -27.60
C GLU A 396 -23.32 0.89 -28.45
N THR A 397 -23.64 -0.41 -28.53
CA THR A 397 -24.79 -0.89 -29.32
C THR A 397 -26.12 -0.35 -28.80
N GLU A 398 -26.23 -0.12 -27.49
CA GLU A 398 -27.40 0.47 -26.85
C GLU A 398 -27.43 2.02 -26.96
N GLY A 399 -26.41 2.65 -27.53
CA GLY A 399 -26.30 4.10 -27.66
C GLY A 399 -26.15 4.83 -26.31
N LYS A 400 -25.51 4.17 -25.32
CA LYS A 400 -25.39 4.69 -23.95
C LYS A 400 -23.97 5.16 -23.60
N LEU A 401 -23.05 5.29 -24.56
CA LEU A 401 -21.68 5.73 -24.29
C LEU A 401 -21.63 7.13 -23.69
N ASP A 402 -22.54 8.03 -24.08
CA ASP A 402 -22.59 9.39 -23.51
C ASP A 402 -22.92 9.38 -22.01
N ALA A 403 -23.60 8.36 -21.53
CA ALA A 403 -23.97 8.18 -20.13
C ALA A 403 -23.02 7.25 -19.36
N MET A 404 -21.90 6.84 -19.93
CA MET A 404 -21.06 5.80 -19.33
C MET A 404 -20.39 6.22 -18.02
N PHE A 405 -20.29 7.50 -17.73
CA PHE A 405 -19.75 8.01 -16.48
C PHE A 405 -20.75 8.80 -15.65
N LEU A 406 -21.54 9.63 -16.31
CA LEU A 406 -22.53 10.47 -15.62
C LEU A 406 -23.63 10.88 -16.59
N THR A 407 -24.77 11.26 -16.03
CA THR A 407 -25.83 11.98 -16.73
C THR A 407 -26.11 13.29 -16.01
N GLY A 408 -26.69 14.26 -16.70
CA GLY A 408 -27.03 15.56 -16.15
C GLY A 408 -26.85 16.68 -17.16
N THR A 409 -27.30 17.86 -16.81
CA THR A 409 -27.29 18.99 -17.72
C THR A 409 -26.19 19.99 -17.36
N PHE A 410 -25.40 20.36 -18.35
CA PHE A 410 -24.50 21.50 -18.27
C PHE A 410 -25.26 22.72 -18.78
N LYS A 411 -25.37 23.78 -17.99
CA LYS A 411 -25.89 25.06 -18.47
C LYS A 411 -24.82 26.13 -18.34
N ASN A 412 -24.47 26.77 -19.46
CA ASN A 412 -23.51 27.89 -19.51
C ASN A 412 -22.15 27.61 -18.87
N GLY A 413 -21.63 26.37 -18.98
CA GLY A 413 -20.37 25.95 -18.36
C GLY A 413 -20.46 25.62 -16.88
N GLU A 414 -21.64 25.73 -16.26
CA GLU A 414 -21.90 25.29 -14.89
C GLU A 414 -22.74 24.03 -14.90
N GLN A 415 -22.28 23.00 -14.21
CA GLN A 415 -23.12 21.85 -13.88
C GLN A 415 -24.07 22.22 -12.76
N LEU A 416 -25.33 21.95 -12.95
CA LEU A 416 -26.26 21.91 -11.81
C LEU A 416 -25.98 20.61 -11.04
N LEU A 417 -25.20 20.69 -9.98
CA LEU A 417 -24.77 19.53 -9.18
C LEU A 417 -25.94 18.62 -8.78
N SER A 418 -27.11 19.18 -8.57
CA SER A 418 -28.34 18.44 -8.22
C SER A 418 -28.90 17.60 -9.37
N GLU A 419 -28.48 17.84 -10.61
CA GLU A 419 -28.92 17.10 -11.80
C GLU A 419 -27.90 16.05 -12.26
N ILE A 420 -26.70 16.03 -11.67
CA ILE A 420 -25.66 15.08 -12.04
C ILE A 420 -25.91 13.75 -11.34
N VAL A 421 -25.97 12.70 -12.13
CA VAL A 421 -26.07 11.33 -11.63
C VAL A 421 -24.85 10.56 -12.07
N LEU A 422 -24.07 10.06 -11.12
CA LEU A 422 -22.96 9.14 -11.36
C LEU A 422 -23.53 7.77 -11.75
N THR A 423 -23.15 7.26 -12.90
CA THR A 423 -23.77 6.06 -13.49
C THR A 423 -23.04 4.76 -13.16
N ARG A 424 -21.85 4.84 -12.56
CA ARG A 424 -21.00 3.70 -12.26
C ARG A 424 -20.79 3.53 -10.75
N ASP A 425 -20.16 2.44 -10.37
CA ASP A 425 -19.66 2.20 -9.02
C ASP A 425 -18.95 3.46 -8.48
N PRO A 426 -19.32 3.97 -7.31
CA PRO A 426 -18.71 5.19 -6.74
C PRO A 426 -17.17 5.13 -6.61
N ARG A 427 -16.59 3.95 -6.46
CA ARG A 427 -15.13 3.78 -6.38
C ARG A 427 -14.42 4.12 -7.68
N LEU A 428 -15.08 4.00 -8.84
CA LEU A 428 -14.50 4.45 -10.11
C LEU A 428 -14.02 5.90 -10.01
N TYR A 429 -14.85 6.77 -9.46
CA TYR A 429 -14.58 8.20 -9.36
C TYR A 429 -13.58 8.56 -8.24
N GLU A 430 -13.19 7.60 -7.43
CA GLU A 430 -12.09 7.73 -6.46
C GLU A 430 -10.76 7.21 -7.02
N HIS A 431 -10.81 6.41 -8.07
CA HIS A 431 -9.63 5.89 -8.76
C HIS A 431 -9.30 6.64 -10.05
N CYS A 432 -10.34 7.08 -10.76
CA CYS A 432 -10.22 7.62 -12.10
C CYS A 432 -10.88 9.00 -12.18
N MET A 433 -10.10 9.99 -12.57
CA MET A 433 -10.66 11.24 -13.02
C MET A 433 -11.18 11.02 -14.44
N VAL A 434 -12.48 11.17 -14.62
CA VAL A 434 -13.17 10.98 -15.88
C VAL A 434 -13.70 12.31 -16.43
N ASN A 435 -13.89 12.40 -17.74
CA ASN A 435 -14.42 13.60 -18.37
C ASN A 435 -15.81 13.94 -17.83
N GLY A 436 -16.04 15.21 -17.52
CA GLY A 436 -17.31 15.71 -17.01
C GLY A 436 -17.53 15.55 -15.50
N LEU A 437 -16.68 14.83 -14.79
CA LEU A 437 -16.82 14.68 -13.33
C LEU A 437 -16.66 16.04 -12.65
N PRO A 438 -17.57 16.42 -11.73
CA PRO A 438 -17.45 17.65 -10.95
C PRO A 438 -16.16 17.68 -10.11
N LYS A 439 -15.47 18.82 -10.14
CA LYS A 439 -14.26 19.05 -9.34
C LYS A 439 -14.59 19.10 -7.87
N MET A 440 -13.77 18.47 -7.05
CA MET A 440 -13.90 18.54 -5.60
C MET A 440 -13.28 19.83 -5.06
N LEU A 441 -14.03 20.57 -4.24
CA LEU A 441 -13.56 21.75 -3.51
C LEU A 441 -12.95 21.37 -2.17
N ASP A 442 -13.66 20.55 -1.42
CA ASP A 442 -13.24 20.02 -0.12
C ASP A 442 -13.32 18.49 -0.19
N TRP A 443 -12.15 17.88 -0.21
CA TRP A 443 -12.03 16.43 -0.30
C TRP A 443 -12.44 15.71 0.97
N SER A 444 -12.27 16.35 2.12
CA SER A 444 -12.65 15.76 3.41
C SER A 444 -14.15 15.74 3.60
N ALA A 445 -14.84 16.80 3.18
CA ALA A 445 -16.30 16.93 3.27
C ALA A 445 -17.04 16.37 2.04
N GLY A 446 -16.32 16.08 0.94
CA GLY A 446 -16.95 15.64 -0.30
C GLY A 446 -17.68 16.77 -1.07
N THR A 447 -17.34 18.03 -0.79
CA THR A 447 -17.98 19.18 -1.44
C THR A 447 -17.46 19.39 -2.86
N MET A 448 -18.36 19.53 -3.83
CA MET A 448 -18.06 19.69 -5.26
C MET A 448 -18.28 21.13 -5.72
N SER A 449 -17.50 21.56 -6.72
CA SER A 449 -17.54 22.94 -7.24
C SER A 449 -18.65 23.19 -8.27
N GLY A 450 -19.21 22.16 -8.87
CA GLY A 450 -20.07 22.28 -10.04
C GLY A 450 -19.34 22.49 -11.37
N LEU A 451 -18.05 22.79 -11.36
CA LEU A 451 -17.22 22.85 -12.59
C LEU A 451 -16.74 21.45 -12.96
N PRO A 452 -16.83 21.05 -14.24
CA PRO A 452 -16.39 19.73 -14.67
C PRO A 452 -14.88 19.65 -14.88
N TYR A 453 -14.34 18.42 -14.80
CA TYR A 453 -13.06 18.11 -15.42
C TYR A 453 -13.22 18.02 -16.94
N GLU A 454 -12.42 18.79 -17.65
CA GLU A 454 -12.42 18.87 -19.11
C GLU A 454 -11.27 18.05 -19.69
N LEU A 455 -11.51 16.73 -19.82
CA LEU A 455 -10.50 15.78 -20.33
C LEU A 455 -10.63 15.48 -21.83
N TRP A 456 -11.51 16.20 -22.56
CA TRP A 456 -11.55 16.07 -24.02
C TRP A 456 -10.31 16.67 -24.66
N VAL A 457 -9.99 16.25 -25.86
CA VAL A 457 -8.85 16.76 -26.64
C VAL A 457 -8.99 18.27 -26.83
N GLY A 458 -8.07 19.03 -26.25
CA GLY A 458 -8.08 20.50 -26.22
C GLY A 458 -8.80 21.10 -25.00
N GLY A 459 -9.33 20.28 -24.09
CA GLY A 459 -9.95 20.73 -22.85
C GLY A 459 -8.96 21.27 -21.82
N TYR A 460 -9.45 22.05 -20.87
CA TYR A 460 -8.59 22.71 -19.86
C TYR A 460 -7.80 21.72 -18.99
N ASP A 461 -8.41 20.59 -18.62
CA ASP A 461 -7.81 19.59 -17.74
C ASP A 461 -7.10 18.47 -18.51
N GLU A 462 -7.15 18.46 -19.83
CA GLU A 462 -6.39 17.51 -20.64
C GLU A 462 -4.88 17.75 -20.48
N GLY A 463 -4.49 19.01 -20.42
CA GLY A 463 -3.12 19.43 -20.21
C GLY A 463 -2.53 20.20 -21.37
N GLN A 464 -1.98 21.36 -21.06
CA GLN A 464 -1.50 22.34 -22.05
C GLN A 464 -0.36 21.85 -22.96
N ASN A 465 0.28 20.71 -22.65
CA ASN A 465 1.43 20.19 -23.42
C ASN A 465 1.34 18.69 -23.68
N ALA A 466 0.20 18.12 -23.48
CA ALA A 466 0.00 16.71 -23.75
C ALA A 466 -0.28 16.51 -25.22
N ALA A 467 0.74 16.51 -26.03
CA ALA A 467 0.62 15.83 -27.30
C ALA A 467 0.28 14.37 -26.95
N LEU A 468 -0.88 13.90 -27.38
CA LEU A 468 -1.30 12.49 -27.31
C LEU A 468 -0.20 11.53 -27.75
N GLU A 469 0.68 12.02 -28.63
CA GLU A 469 1.85 11.33 -29.16
C GLU A 469 3.05 11.29 -28.20
N SER A 470 3.08 12.13 -27.17
CA SER A 470 4.23 12.18 -26.24
C SER A 470 4.13 11.21 -25.06
N GLY A 471 3.05 10.46 -24.97
CA GLY A 471 2.82 9.49 -23.88
C GLY A 471 2.44 10.10 -22.53
N ASN A 472 2.30 11.41 -22.45
CA ASN A 472 2.04 12.13 -21.20
C ASN A 472 0.65 11.83 -20.60
N TYR A 473 -0.32 11.41 -21.42
CA TYR A 473 -1.66 11.00 -21.05
C TYR A 473 -2.12 9.87 -21.94
N ALA A 474 -1.31 8.85 -22.00
CA ALA A 474 -1.49 7.72 -22.92
C ALA A 474 -2.89 7.08 -22.83
N THR A 475 -3.62 7.28 -21.74
CA THR A 475 -4.92 6.63 -21.52
C THR A 475 -6.11 7.59 -21.60
N GLY A 476 -5.93 8.90 -21.63
CA GLY A 476 -7.02 9.88 -21.58
C GLY A 476 -7.70 10.02 -20.21
N TYR A 477 -7.29 9.24 -19.22
CA TYR A 477 -7.73 9.30 -17.84
C TYR A 477 -6.63 9.89 -16.95
N LYS A 478 -7.01 10.30 -15.73
CA LYS A 478 -6.06 10.70 -14.69
C LYS A 478 -6.32 9.93 -13.41
N ASN A 479 -5.26 9.71 -12.65
CA ASN A 479 -5.38 9.10 -11.34
C ASN A 479 -6.04 10.05 -10.35
N MET A 480 -7.02 9.55 -9.62
CA MET A 480 -7.74 10.26 -8.59
C MET A 480 -7.39 9.79 -7.19
N LYS A 481 -6.96 8.54 -7.04
CA LYS A 481 -6.66 7.97 -5.73
C LYS A 481 -5.47 8.70 -5.10
N TYR A 482 -5.57 8.96 -3.79
CA TYR A 482 -4.62 9.76 -3.02
C TYR A 482 -4.53 11.25 -3.45
N TYR A 483 -5.46 11.74 -4.25
CA TYR A 483 -5.63 13.18 -4.39
C TYR A 483 -6.26 13.71 -3.12
N LEU A 484 -5.47 14.40 -2.33
CA LEU A 484 -5.84 14.72 -0.95
C LEU A 484 -6.32 16.17 -0.75
N GLY A 485 -6.23 17.02 -1.78
CA GLY A 485 -6.59 18.43 -1.66
C GLY A 485 -5.60 19.26 -0.81
N THR A 486 -5.87 20.54 -0.72
CA THR A 486 -5.01 21.48 -0.01
C THR A 486 -5.05 21.36 1.50
N GLU A 487 -6.14 20.85 2.04
CA GLU A 487 -6.36 20.62 3.48
C GLU A 487 -5.43 19.56 4.07
N TYR A 488 -4.87 18.69 3.24
CA TYR A 488 -3.90 17.68 3.66
C TYR A 488 -2.45 18.12 3.50
N GLN A 489 -2.20 19.34 3.00
CA GLN A 489 -0.85 19.88 2.92
C GLN A 489 -0.22 19.98 4.30
N ARG A 490 1.06 19.60 4.42
CA ARG A 490 1.83 19.60 5.66
C ARG A 490 1.26 18.68 6.75
N GLN A 491 0.45 17.71 6.38
CA GLN A 491 0.01 16.68 7.29
C GLN A 491 0.81 15.39 7.09
N TYR A 492 0.83 14.54 8.11
CA TYR A 492 1.41 13.21 7.97
C TYR A 492 0.60 12.40 6.99
N THR A 493 1.28 11.79 6.03
CA THR A 493 0.71 10.70 5.25
C THR A 493 0.94 9.37 5.91
N HIS A 494 0.13 8.41 5.56
CA HIS A 494 0.35 7.05 5.92
C HIS A 494 0.10 6.13 4.72
N TRP A 495 0.80 5.04 4.69
CA TRP A 495 0.55 3.93 3.81
C TRP A 495 -0.32 2.92 4.52
N VAL A 496 -1.50 2.61 3.99
CA VAL A 496 -2.35 1.56 4.54
C VAL A 496 -1.79 0.21 4.12
N TYR A 497 -1.16 -0.46 5.06
CA TYR A 497 -0.54 -1.77 4.82
C TYR A 497 -1.57 -2.90 4.90
N LEU A 498 -2.52 -2.81 5.85
CA LEU A 498 -3.61 -3.76 6.05
C LEU A 498 -4.90 -3.01 6.40
N ARG A 499 -5.99 -3.36 5.73
CA ARG A 499 -7.33 -2.84 6.05
C ARG A 499 -8.40 -3.92 5.98
N LEU A 500 -9.48 -3.69 6.70
CA LEU A 500 -10.53 -4.69 6.94
C LEU A 500 -11.17 -5.23 5.65
N SER A 501 -11.39 -4.38 4.65
CA SER A 501 -11.97 -4.83 3.38
C SER A 501 -11.09 -5.85 2.64
N ASP A 502 -9.75 -5.73 2.73
CA ASP A 502 -8.85 -6.75 2.17
C ASP A 502 -9.03 -8.10 2.89
N ILE A 503 -9.29 -8.08 4.20
CA ILE A 503 -9.50 -9.33 4.95
C ILE A 503 -10.85 -9.98 4.63
N TYR A 504 -11.91 -9.19 4.38
CA TYR A 504 -13.16 -9.72 3.83
C TYR A 504 -12.95 -10.42 2.49
N LEU A 505 -12.20 -9.80 1.57
CA LEU A 505 -11.92 -10.37 0.26
C LEU A 505 -10.93 -11.55 0.33
N THR A 506 -10.02 -11.56 1.29
CA THR A 506 -9.16 -12.71 1.57
C THR A 506 -9.98 -13.89 2.12
N TYR A 507 -10.95 -13.62 2.98
CA TYR A 507 -11.87 -14.64 3.49
C TYR A 507 -12.77 -15.21 2.39
N ALA A 508 -13.30 -14.36 1.51
CA ALA A 508 -14.04 -14.80 0.32
C ALA A 508 -13.22 -15.78 -0.53
N GLU A 509 -11.96 -15.45 -0.78
CA GLU A 509 -11.05 -16.32 -1.52
C GLU A 509 -10.78 -17.64 -0.81
N ALA A 510 -10.55 -17.62 0.50
CA ALA A 510 -10.31 -18.82 1.30
C ALA A 510 -11.53 -19.75 1.32
N LEU A 511 -12.75 -19.21 1.45
CA LEU A 511 -14.00 -19.98 1.34
C LEU A 511 -14.12 -20.67 -0.02
N LEU A 512 -13.88 -19.92 -1.09
CA LEU A 512 -13.94 -20.46 -2.45
C LEU A 512 -12.87 -21.53 -2.70
N GLN A 513 -11.64 -21.28 -2.28
CA GLN A 513 -10.52 -22.17 -2.57
C GLN A 513 -10.52 -23.43 -1.69
N ALA A 514 -10.74 -23.30 -0.38
CA ALA A 514 -10.69 -24.40 0.58
C ALA A 514 -11.95 -25.28 0.55
N LYS A 515 -13.12 -24.66 0.39
CA LYS A 515 -14.41 -25.37 0.54
C LYS A 515 -15.27 -25.39 -0.72
N ASN A 516 -14.85 -24.73 -1.79
CA ASN A 516 -15.69 -24.49 -2.96
C ASN A 516 -17.03 -23.83 -2.57
N ASP A 517 -16.99 -23.00 -1.51
CA ASP A 517 -18.16 -22.31 -0.99
C ASP A 517 -18.37 -20.99 -1.74
N HIS A 518 -19.08 -21.11 -2.86
CA HIS A 518 -19.40 -19.97 -3.72
C HIS A 518 -20.29 -18.96 -3.00
N ARG A 519 -21.31 -19.43 -2.27
CA ARG A 519 -22.25 -18.54 -1.59
C ARG A 519 -21.55 -17.75 -0.49
N GLY A 520 -20.80 -18.43 0.38
CA GLY A 520 -20.03 -17.78 1.43
C GLY A 520 -19.02 -16.76 0.88
N ALA A 521 -18.35 -17.06 -0.23
CA ALA A 521 -17.45 -16.12 -0.89
C ALA A 521 -18.20 -14.86 -1.39
N ILE A 522 -19.35 -15.05 -2.07
CA ILE A 522 -20.18 -13.94 -2.56
C ILE A 522 -20.68 -13.10 -1.39
N ASP A 523 -21.08 -13.70 -0.28
CA ASP A 523 -21.56 -12.97 0.89
C ASP A 523 -20.48 -12.02 1.47
N GLN A 524 -19.22 -12.46 1.53
CA GLN A 524 -18.13 -11.59 1.96
C GLN A 524 -17.86 -10.45 0.95
N MET A 525 -17.93 -10.73 -0.35
CA MET A 525 -17.82 -9.71 -1.39
C MET A 525 -18.96 -8.69 -1.29
N ASN A 526 -20.18 -9.14 -1.05
CA ASN A 526 -21.35 -8.27 -0.92
C ASN A 526 -21.23 -7.30 0.26
N ILE A 527 -20.57 -7.67 1.36
CA ILE A 527 -20.29 -6.77 2.47
C ILE A 527 -19.45 -5.59 2.02
N VAL A 528 -18.39 -5.82 1.25
CA VAL A 528 -17.52 -4.77 0.72
C VAL A 528 -18.26 -3.90 -0.30
N ARG A 529 -19.03 -4.52 -1.19
CA ARG A 529 -19.83 -3.85 -2.22
C ARG A 529 -20.95 -2.96 -1.63
N ALA A 530 -21.63 -3.45 -0.60
CA ALA A 530 -22.72 -2.71 0.05
C ALA A 530 -22.27 -1.39 0.68
N ARG A 531 -21.00 -1.30 1.15
CA ARG A 531 -20.41 -0.07 1.70
C ARG A 531 -20.46 1.10 0.71
N VAL A 532 -20.36 0.83 -0.58
CA VAL A 532 -20.38 1.82 -1.67
C VAL A 532 -21.71 1.85 -2.43
N GLY A 533 -22.79 1.33 -1.83
CA GLY A 533 -24.14 1.39 -2.39
C GLY A 533 -24.50 0.26 -3.34
N LEU A 534 -23.62 -0.65 -3.67
CA LEU A 534 -23.91 -1.83 -4.50
C LEU A 534 -24.59 -2.91 -3.65
N LYS A 535 -25.87 -2.70 -3.34
CA LYS A 535 -26.63 -3.51 -2.37
C LYS A 535 -27.23 -4.77 -2.96
N LYS A 536 -27.38 -4.82 -4.30
CA LYS A 536 -27.91 -6.01 -4.98
C LYS A 536 -26.90 -7.14 -4.92
N ASP A 537 -27.38 -8.37 -4.73
CA ASP A 537 -26.53 -9.55 -4.67
C ASP A 537 -25.68 -9.68 -5.92
N LEU A 538 -24.38 -9.98 -5.75
CA LEU A 538 -23.45 -10.09 -6.88
C LEU A 538 -23.90 -11.14 -7.90
N ALA A 539 -24.41 -12.29 -7.43
CA ALA A 539 -24.87 -13.35 -8.32
C ALA A 539 -26.11 -12.96 -9.12
N GLU A 540 -26.89 -11.98 -8.65
CA GLU A 540 -28.03 -11.44 -9.39
C GLU A 540 -27.62 -10.32 -10.36
N CYS A 541 -26.48 -9.66 -10.10
CA CYS A 541 -25.94 -8.63 -10.97
C CYS A 541 -25.23 -9.21 -12.19
N VAL A 542 -24.41 -10.24 -11.97
CA VAL A 542 -23.60 -10.93 -13.00
C VAL A 542 -24.40 -12.11 -13.55
N THR A 543 -25.17 -11.87 -14.58
CA THR A 543 -26.11 -12.87 -15.14
C THR A 543 -25.56 -13.64 -16.35
N ASP A 544 -24.47 -13.19 -16.93
CA ASP A 544 -23.78 -13.82 -18.07
C ASP A 544 -22.86 -14.98 -17.66
N LYS A 545 -22.60 -15.11 -16.34
CA LYS A 545 -21.77 -16.16 -15.74
C LYS A 545 -22.50 -16.77 -14.55
N ASN A 546 -22.32 -18.06 -14.34
CA ASN A 546 -22.89 -18.73 -13.16
C ASN A 546 -21.92 -18.69 -11.99
N LEU A 547 -21.85 -17.57 -11.27
CA LEU A 547 -20.95 -17.41 -10.13
C LEU A 547 -21.20 -18.40 -8.99
N LEU A 548 -22.41 -18.96 -8.88
CA LEU A 548 -22.76 -19.91 -7.83
C LEU A 548 -22.23 -21.35 -8.08
N SER A 549 -21.73 -21.64 -9.28
CA SER A 549 -21.23 -22.98 -9.61
C SER A 549 -19.93 -22.99 -10.43
N ASP A 550 -19.58 -21.88 -11.08
CA ASP A 550 -18.33 -21.75 -11.82
C ASP A 550 -17.26 -21.08 -10.95
N LYS A 551 -16.37 -21.92 -10.41
CA LYS A 551 -15.27 -21.48 -9.54
C LYS A 551 -14.32 -20.50 -10.25
N ALA A 552 -14.03 -20.74 -11.54
CA ALA A 552 -13.11 -19.88 -12.28
C ALA A 552 -13.73 -18.51 -12.53
N ALA A 553 -15.02 -18.46 -12.89
CA ALA A 553 -15.75 -17.22 -13.08
C ALA A 553 -15.85 -16.41 -11.77
N LEU A 554 -16.13 -17.07 -10.64
CA LEU A 554 -16.19 -16.38 -9.35
C LEU A 554 -14.81 -15.90 -8.89
N LEU A 555 -13.76 -16.67 -9.10
CA LEU A 555 -12.39 -16.23 -8.79
C LEU A 555 -12.00 -15.01 -9.62
N GLU A 556 -12.31 -14.98 -10.90
CA GLU A 556 -12.06 -13.84 -11.77
C GLU A 556 -12.80 -12.59 -11.28
N GLU A 557 -14.08 -12.73 -10.92
CA GLU A 557 -14.87 -11.63 -10.36
C GLU A 557 -14.32 -11.15 -9.00
N LEU A 558 -13.85 -12.07 -8.16
CA LEU A 558 -13.19 -11.73 -6.91
C LEU A 558 -11.90 -10.93 -7.13
N LEU A 559 -11.06 -11.33 -8.09
CA LEU A 559 -9.84 -10.58 -8.43
C LEU A 559 -10.16 -9.19 -9.01
N CYS A 560 -11.27 -9.06 -9.75
CA CYS A 560 -11.79 -7.76 -10.18
C CYS A 560 -12.30 -6.94 -8.99
N GLU A 561 -13.04 -7.54 -8.04
CA GLU A 561 -13.50 -6.83 -6.84
C GLU A 561 -12.33 -6.37 -5.97
N ARG A 562 -11.29 -7.19 -5.84
CA ARG A 562 -10.06 -6.83 -5.13
C ARG A 562 -9.40 -5.58 -5.72
N VAL A 563 -9.28 -5.47 -7.02
CA VAL A 563 -8.65 -4.29 -7.63
C VAL A 563 -9.56 -3.05 -7.61
N ARG A 564 -10.88 -3.21 -7.72
CA ARG A 564 -11.84 -2.11 -7.51
C ARG A 564 -11.73 -1.54 -6.11
N GLU A 565 -11.51 -2.39 -5.12
CA GLU A 565 -11.39 -2.02 -3.72
C GLU A 565 -9.98 -1.54 -3.37
N LEU A 566 -8.95 -2.27 -3.75
CA LEU A 566 -7.57 -2.14 -3.28
C LEU A 566 -6.61 -1.56 -4.34
N GLY A 567 -7.12 -0.99 -5.41
CA GLY A 567 -6.27 -0.42 -6.46
C GLY A 567 -5.31 0.63 -5.92
N LEU A 568 -4.08 0.63 -6.42
CA LEU A 568 -2.97 1.45 -5.94
C LEU A 568 -2.58 1.23 -4.46
N GLU A 569 -2.91 0.06 -3.91
CA GLU A 569 -2.49 -0.39 -2.57
C GLU A 569 -1.58 -1.64 -2.66
N ASP A 570 -0.80 -1.76 -3.72
CA ASP A 570 0.09 -2.90 -4.03
C ASP A 570 -0.62 -4.27 -4.08
N SER A 571 -1.92 -4.29 -4.33
CA SER A 571 -2.71 -5.51 -4.37
C SER A 571 -2.67 -6.17 -5.75
N ARG A 572 -2.99 -5.43 -6.82
CA ARG A 572 -3.18 -6.00 -8.17
C ARG A 572 -1.93 -6.70 -8.70
N TYR A 573 -0.75 -6.09 -8.54
CA TYR A 573 0.50 -6.70 -8.98
C TYR A 573 0.68 -8.10 -8.37
N PHE A 574 0.51 -8.21 -7.06
CA PHE A 574 0.66 -9.49 -6.37
C PHE A 574 -0.47 -10.47 -6.68
N ASP A 575 -1.69 -10.01 -6.93
CA ASP A 575 -2.79 -10.86 -7.38
C ASP A 575 -2.48 -11.48 -8.77
N LEU A 576 -1.92 -10.71 -9.70
CA LEU A 576 -1.49 -11.20 -11.00
C LEU A 576 -0.32 -12.19 -10.88
N VAL A 577 0.68 -11.87 -10.07
CA VAL A 577 1.86 -12.73 -9.86
C VAL A 577 1.47 -14.05 -9.19
N ARG A 578 0.72 -14.01 -8.08
CA ARG A 578 0.37 -15.21 -7.32
C ARG A 578 -0.58 -16.17 -8.06
N TYR A 579 -1.34 -15.65 -9.04
CA TYR A 579 -2.17 -16.45 -9.94
C TYR A 579 -1.54 -16.69 -11.31
N LYS A 580 -0.27 -16.31 -11.52
CA LYS A 580 0.48 -16.54 -12.77
C LYS A 580 -0.23 -15.97 -14.01
N ARG A 581 -0.82 -14.76 -13.87
CA ARG A 581 -1.72 -14.12 -14.84
C ARG A 581 -0.97 -13.35 -15.96
N ALA A 582 -0.01 -14.01 -16.62
CA ALA A 582 0.66 -13.45 -17.79
C ALA A 582 -0.30 -13.17 -18.96
N ASP A 583 -1.43 -13.89 -19.01
CA ASP A 583 -2.50 -13.71 -20.01
C ASP A 583 -3.02 -12.26 -20.08
N ARG A 584 -2.93 -11.50 -19.00
CA ARG A 584 -3.36 -10.11 -18.96
C ARG A 584 -2.49 -9.18 -19.81
N PHE A 585 -1.29 -9.59 -20.14
CA PHE A 585 -0.32 -8.83 -20.94
C PHE A 585 -0.18 -9.33 -22.39
N GLU A 586 -0.93 -10.35 -22.78
CA GLU A 586 -0.97 -10.83 -24.17
C GLU A 586 -1.73 -9.90 -25.10
N LYS A 587 -2.58 -9.02 -24.54
CA LYS A 587 -3.34 -8.04 -25.28
C LYS A 587 -2.80 -6.65 -25.02
N ARG A 588 -2.85 -5.80 -26.05
CA ARG A 588 -2.51 -4.39 -25.91
C ARG A 588 -3.53 -3.71 -24.99
N LEU A 589 -3.03 -2.92 -24.03
CA LEU A 589 -3.86 -2.08 -23.19
C LEU A 589 -4.32 -0.84 -23.96
N HIS A 590 -5.48 -0.30 -23.59
CA HIS A 590 -6.13 0.82 -24.28
C HIS A 590 -6.33 2.02 -23.35
N GLY A 591 -6.61 3.14 -23.99
CA GLY A 591 -7.09 4.35 -23.38
C GLY A 591 -8.33 4.85 -24.10
N LEU A 592 -8.87 5.98 -23.66
CA LEU A 592 -10.02 6.66 -24.23
C LEU A 592 -9.63 8.04 -24.75
N LEU A 593 -10.04 8.38 -25.96
CA LEU A 593 -10.02 9.74 -26.48
C LEU A 593 -11.44 10.30 -26.46
N ALA A 594 -11.63 11.36 -25.72
CA ALA A 594 -12.87 12.11 -25.72
C ALA A 594 -12.72 13.36 -26.61
N TYR A 595 -13.71 13.62 -27.45
CA TYR A 595 -13.78 14.82 -28.28
C TYR A 595 -15.04 15.60 -27.91
N ARG A 596 -14.92 16.92 -27.90
CA ARG A 596 -16.09 17.77 -27.80
C ARG A 596 -16.76 17.81 -29.17
N LEU A 597 -18.06 17.56 -29.18
CA LEU A 597 -18.85 17.81 -30.38
C LEU A 597 -19.02 19.33 -30.54
N ASP A 598 -18.77 19.83 -31.73
CA ASP A 598 -19.13 21.22 -32.05
C ASP A 598 -20.65 21.37 -32.05
N ASP A 599 -21.17 22.42 -31.40
CA ASP A 599 -22.60 22.75 -31.35
C ASP A 599 -23.13 23.10 -32.76
#